data_93a225a3a6dee693b43a8a7da8f585fc
#
_entry.id   93a225a3a6dee693b43a8a7da8f585fc
#
_cell.length_a   1.000
_cell.length_b   1.000
_cell.length_c   1.000
_cell.angle_alpha   90.00
_cell.angle_beta   90.00
_cell.angle_gamma   90.00
#
_symmetry.space_group_name_H-M   'P 1'
#
loop_
_entity.id
_entity.type
_entity.pdbx_description
1 polymer ?
#
loop_
_entity_poly.entity_id
_entity_poly.type
_entity_poly.pdbx_seq_one_letter_code
_entity_poly.pdbx_strand_id
1 'polypeptide(L)'
;MEIQRPRGTRDFLFNEMKERKCVESTMRQIFETYGYGEIKTPIFEELSLFTTKSGEGIKDQIYHFQDKGGRDLALRPELTAPVARMYIKELQKTPKPVKMYYFGSCFRYERPQAGRFRQFWQFGCELIGGKSPGSEAEVISMAAHCLEELGLKDFEIHIGNLGILRNILNDANIEGDMQDQVMGIIDKGDADELTKLLEDIDVDDNSKELLLKLIGMKGNSSIIKDVEALINCSEHACNALNELEELLKSLEAFGFSDYVVNLGIARGLDYYSGTVFEIYVHGLGAQKQISGGGTYNLIEVFGGENVESTGFAFGFDRVMDALKKQEKFIETKPSVEVFVAPIKNDLKLKAFEIAQKLRKNGISTDVDLVGKKLKKVLSYVDNLKINYVVLVGARDFEEGNVTVKDMISGEQETVSILNVAELLKQKIETK
;
A
#
# COMPACT_ATOMS: atom_id res chain seq x y z
N MET A 1 -34.88 -12.23 -7.00
CA MET A 1 -33.45 -12.61 -7.14
C MET A 1 -32.65 -11.51 -6.43
N GLU A 2 -31.95 -11.82 -5.35
CA GLU A 2 -31.12 -10.84 -4.66
C GLU A 2 -29.77 -10.76 -5.37
N ILE A 3 -29.39 -9.56 -5.80
CA ILE A 3 -28.12 -9.32 -6.49
C ILE A 3 -27.05 -9.16 -5.41
N GLN A 4 -26.09 -10.08 -5.39
CA GLN A 4 -24.98 -10.07 -4.44
C GLN A 4 -23.67 -9.63 -5.10
N ARG A 5 -22.77 -9.05 -4.32
CA ARG A 5 -21.42 -8.74 -4.79
C ARG A 5 -20.61 -10.02 -5.04
N PRO A 6 -19.62 -10.00 -5.95
CA PRO A 6 -18.73 -11.13 -6.18
C PRO A 6 -17.99 -11.55 -4.90
N ARG A 7 -17.81 -12.85 -4.70
CA ARG A 7 -17.11 -13.40 -3.55
C ARG A 7 -15.65 -12.90 -3.51
N GLY A 8 -15.20 -12.46 -2.34
CA GLY A 8 -13.84 -11.97 -2.15
C GLY A 8 -13.64 -10.51 -2.55
N THR A 9 -14.73 -9.78 -2.85
CA THR A 9 -14.70 -8.32 -3.06
C THR A 9 -15.38 -7.58 -1.90
N ARG A 10 -15.18 -6.26 -1.82
CA ARG A 10 -15.77 -5.40 -0.79
C ARG A 10 -16.32 -4.11 -1.37
N ASP A 11 -17.37 -3.59 -0.74
CA ASP A 11 -17.84 -2.22 -0.93
C ASP A 11 -17.31 -1.39 0.24
N PHE A 12 -16.85 -0.18 -0.04
CA PHE A 12 -16.36 0.76 0.97
C PHE A 12 -17.34 1.93 1.06
N LEU A 13 -17.84 2.21 2.26
CA LEU A 13 -18.79 3.28 2.48
C LEU A 13 -18.11 4.54 3.05
N PHE A 14 -18.89 5.59 3.17
CA PHE A 14 -18.50 6.98 3.44
C PHE A 14 -17.32 7.18 4.42
N ASN A 15 -17.42 6.70 5.66
CA ASN A 15 -16.38 6.91 6.68
C ASN A 15 -15.13 6.10 6.37
N GLU A 16 -15.30 4.83 5.99
CA GLU A 16 -14.19 3.97 5.61
C GLU A 16 -13.42 4.55 4.42
N MET A 17 -14.14 5.11 3.42
CA MET A 17 -13.49 5.77 2.28
C MET A 17 -12.76 7.05 2.67
N LYS A 18 -13.21 7.79 3.69
CA LYS A 18 -12.46 8.94 4.20
C LYS A 18 -11.16 8.53 4.87
N GLU A 19 -11.22 7.51 5.74
CA GLU A 19 -10.04 6.98 6.40
C GLU A 19 -9.02 6.49 5.36
N ARG A 20 -9.47 5.71 4.37
CA ARG A 20 -8.62 5.22 3.26
C ARG A 20 -7.98 6.37 2.48
N LYS A 21 -8.73 7.42 2.16
CA LYS A 21 -8.19 8.59 1.45
C LYS A 21 -7.18 9.37 2.29
N CYS A 22 -7.38 9.46 3.59
CA CYS A 22 -6.43 10.11 4.49
C CYS A 22 -5.11 9.35 4.49
N VAL A 23 -5.13 8.02 4.69
CA VAL A 23 -3.94 7.17 4.64
C VAL A 23 -3.26 7.24 3.27
N GLU A 24 -4.04 7.12 2.18
CA GLU A 24 -3.52 7.27 0.82
C GLU A 24 -2.83 8.61 0.61
N SER A 25 -3.42 9.71 1.08
CA SER A 25 -2.87 11.06 0.94
C SER A 25 -1.56 11.23 1.70
N THR A 26 -1.47 10.71 2.93
CA THR A 26 -0.23 10.72 3.72
C THR A 26 0.88 9.95 3.00
N MET A 27 0.59 8.73 2.53
CA MET A 27 1.56 7.93 1.79
C MET A 27 2.03 8.64 0.51
N ARG A 28 1.12 9.24 -0.27
CA ARG A 28 1.46 10.01 -1.48
C ARG A 28 2.41 11.14 -1.16
N GLN A 29 2.12 11.91 -0.12
CA GLN A 29 2.97 13.03 0.31
C GLN A 29 4.39 12.57 0.66
N ILE A 30 4.56 11.44 1.35
CA ILE A 30 5.87 10.87 1.66
C ILE A 30 6.61 10.50 0.37
N PHE A 31 6.00 9.73 -0.54
CA PHE A 31 6.65 9.33 -1.79
C PHE A 31 7.07 10.54 -2.64
N GLU A 32 6.23 11.58 -2.72
CA GLU A 32 6.54 12.82 -3.42
C GLU A 32 7.69 13.59 -2.75
N THR A 33 7.80 13.54 -1.41
CA THR A 33 8.93 14.14 -0.66
C THR A 33 10.26 13.47 -0.99
N TYR A 34 10.25 12.15 -1.31
CA TYR A 34 11.44 11.44 -1.81
C TYR A 34 11.67 11.64 -3.33
N GLY A 35 10.86 12.46 -3.99
CA GLY A 35 11.00 12.78 -5.41
C GLY A 35 10.43 11.74 -6.36
N TYR A 36 9.52 10.87 -5.90
CA TYR A 36 8.83 9.92 -6.76
C TYR A 36 7.65 10.57 -7.47
N GLY A 37 7.49 10.27 -8.77
CA GLY A 37 6.35 10.69 -9.57
C GLY A 37 5.26 9.64 -9.64
N GLU A 38 3.99 10.07 -9.57
CA GLU A 38 2.88 9.14 -9.71
C GLU A 38 2.73 8.63 -11.14
N ILE A 39 2.53 7.31 -11.27
CA ILE A 39 2.20 6.67 -12.54
C ILE A 39 0.94 5.82 -12.41
N LYS A 40 0.32 5.49 -13.55
CA LYS A 40 -0.84 4.63 -13.59
C LYS A 40 -0.78 3.73 -14.83
N THR A 41 -0.86 2.42 -14.61
CA THR A 41 -0.92 1.41 -15.66
C THR A 41 -2.36 0.90 -15.85
N PRO A 42 -2.69 0.24 -16.98
CA PRO A 42 -3.98 -0.40 -17.19
C PRO A 42 -4.32 -1.44 -16.10
N ILE A 43 -5.62 -1.68 -15.89
CA ILE A 43 -6.09 -2.69 -14.92
C ILE A 43 -5.95 -4.11 -15.49
N PHE A 44 -6.00 -4.26 -16.81
CA PHE A 44 -5.77 -5.51 -17.50
C PHE A 44 -4.60 -5.37 -18.48
N GLU A 45 -3.87 -6.44 -18.66
CA GLU A 45 -2.69 -6.54 -19.51
C GLU A 45 -2.78 -7.82 -20.36
N GLU A 46 -1.89 -8.00 -21.32
CA GLU A 46 -1.73 -9.28 -22.00
C GLU A 46 -1.31 -10.36 -20.99
N LEU A 47 -1.92 -11.54 -21.06
CA LEU A 47 -1.62 -12.65 -20.17
C LEU A 47 -0.14 -13.02 -20.15
N SER A 48 0.51 -12.91 -21.31
CA SER A 48 1.95 -13.17 -21.50
C SER A 48 2.84 -12.35 -20.56
N LEU A 49 2.43 -11.12 -20.17
CA LEU A 49 3.21 -10.30 -19.24
C LEU A 49 3.42 -11.01 -17.88
N PHE A 50 2.45 -11.79 -17.44
CA PHE A 50 2.52 -12.48 -16.17
C PHE A 50 3.06 -13.91 -16.27
N THR A 51 2.85 -14.60 -17.41
CA THR A 51 3.33 -15.97 -17.58
C THR A 51 4.80 -16.05 -17.99
N THR A 52 5.37 -15.01 -18.57
CA THR A 52 6.77 -15.01 -19.06
C THR A 52 7.77 -15.34 -17.95
N LYS A 53 7.57 -14.88 -16.74
CA LYS A 53 8.49 -15.16 -15.62
C LYS A 53 7.95 -16.21 -14.64
N SER A 54 6.65 -16.14 -14.30
CA SER A 54 6.04 -17.02 -13.30
C SER A 54 5.53 -18.36 -13.89
N GLY A 55 5.74 -18.59 -15.18
CA GLY A 55 5.30 -19.80 -15.87
C GLY A 55 3.78 -19.93 -16.00
N GLU A 56 3.33 -21.03 -16.58
CA GLU A 56 1.90 -21.30 -16.86
C GLU A 56 1.08 -21.50 -15.56
N GLY A 57 1.70 -21.95 -14.46
CA GLY A 57 1.04 -22.21 -13.17
C GLY A 57 0.38 -20.98 -12.54
N ILE A 58 0.80 -19.77 -12.92
CA ILE A 58 0.16 -18.54 -12.41
C ILE A 58 -1.29 -18.38 -12.90
N LYS A 59 -1.67 -19.03 -14.00
CA LYS A 59 -3.03 -18.95 -14.56
C LYS A 59 -4.12 -19.38 -13.56
N ASP A 60 -3.82 -20.31 -12.68
CA ASP A 60 -4.74 -20.77 -11.64
C ASP A 60 -4.94 -19.72 -10.52
N GLN A 61 -4.03 -18.75 -10.43
CA GLN A 61 -4.01 -17.74 -9.38
C GLN A 61 -4.49 -16.36 -9.83
N ILE A 62 -4.75 -16.14 -11.13
CA ILE A 62 -5.15 -14.86 -11.69
C ILE A 62 -6.50 -14.95 -12.41
N TYR A 63 -7.11 -13.78 -12.65
CA TYR A 63 -8.29 -13.66 -13.51
C TYR A 63 -7.84 -13.42 -14.93
N HIS A 64 -8.02 -14.40 -15.83
CA HIS A 64 -7.73 -14.27 -17.24
C HIS A 64 -8.96 -14.52 -18.10
N PHE A 65 -9.01 -13.93 -19.28
CA PHE A 65 -10.13 -13.98 -20.20
C PHE A 65 -9.69 -13.61 -21.61
N GLN A 66 -10.49 -13.96 -22.62
CA GLN A 66 -10.27 -13.49 -23.99
C GLN A 66 -11.14 -12.28 -24.29
N ASP A 67 -10.57 -11.31 -24.99
CA ASP A 67 -11.35 -10.22 -25.55
C ASP A 67 -12.09 -10.63 -26.83
N LYS A 68 -12.92 -9.73 -27.37
CA LYS A 68 -13.66 -10.00 -28.61
C LYS A 68 -12.76 -10.22 -29.83
N GLY A 69 -11.51 -9.86 -29.78
CA GLY A 69 -10.51 -10.08 -30.81
C GLY A 69 -9.72 -11.37 -30.64
N GLY A 70 -10.02 -12.19 -29.62
CA GLY A 70 -9.35 -13.44 -29.32
C GLY A 70 -8.00 -13.29 -28.61
N ARG A 71 -7.69 -12.10 -28.07
CA ARG A 71 -6.44 -11.88 -27.31
C ARG A 71 -6.62 -12.33 -25.86
N ASP A 72 -5.64 -13.08 -25.35
CA ASP A 72 -5.62 -13.52 -23.96
C ASP A 72 -5.16 -12.37 -23.06
N LEU A 73 -6.05 -11.94 -22.19
CA LEU A 73 -5.86 -10.85 -21.23
C LEU A 73 -5.98 -11.37 -19.80
N ALA A 74 -5.37 -10.64 -18.87
CA ALA A 74 -5.52 -10.90 -17.43
C ALA A 74 -5.73 -9.60 -16.64
N LEU A 75 -6.54 -9.66 -15.59
CA LEU A 75 -6.54 -8.61 -14.58
C LEU A 75 -5.22 -8.68 -13.83
N ARG A 76 -4.55 -7.55 -13.66
CA ARG A 76 -3.22 -7.49 -13.03
C ARG A 76 -3.24 -8.02 -11.59
N PRO A 77 -2.40 -9.01 -11.26
CA PRO A 77 -2.29 -9.55 -9.90
C PRO A 77 -1.37 -8.72 -8.99
N GLU A 78 -0.58 -7.81 -9.59
CA GLU A 78 0.38 -6.90 -8.98
C GLU A 78 0.68 -5.75 -9.94
N LEU A 79 1.55 -4.80 -9.57
CA LEU A 79 1.82 -3.60 -10.36
C LEU A 79 3.25 -3.51 -10.91
N THR A 80 4.21 -4.29 -10.41
CA THR A 80 5.62 -4.21 -10.82
C THR A 80 5.82 -4.60 -12.29
N ALA A 81 5.24 -5.73 -12.76
CA ALA A 81 5.35 -6.15 -14.16
C ALA A 81 4.70 -5.15 -15.14
N PRO A 82 3.49 -4.61 -14.90
CA PRO A 82 2.94 -3.49 -15.68
C PRO A 82 3.84 -2.26 -15.72
N VAL A 83 4.50 -1.91 -14.60
CA VAL A 83 5.43 -0.77 -14.53
C VAL A 83 6.69 -1.06 -15.35
N ALA A 84 7.28 -2.25 -15.24
CA ALA A 84 8.44 -2.65 -16.03
C ALA A 84 8.13 -2.59 -17.52
N ARG A 85 6.98 -3.12 -17.96
CA ARG A 85 6.51 -3.01 -19.37
C ARG A 85 6.37 -1.54 -19.82
N MET A 86 5.76 -0.70 -18.97
CA MET A 86 5.59 0.73 -19.27
C MET A 86 6.96 1.43 -19.36
N TYR A 87 7.86 1.16 -18.41
CA TYR A 87 9.20 1.73 -18.42
C TYR A 87 9.96 1.43 -19.72
N ILE A 88 9.97 0.17 -20.16
CA ILE A 88 10.64 -0.24 -21.40
C ILE A 88 10.12 0.57 -22.59
N LYS A 89 8.81 0.76 -22.68
CA LYS A 89 8.18 1.43 -23.81
C LYS A 89 8.32 2.95 -23.78
N GLU A 90 8.17 3.57 -22.61
CA GLU A 90 7.99 5.01 -22.52
C GLU A 90 9.18 5.73 -21.84
N LEU A 91 9.93 5.07 -20.95
CA LEU A 91 10.88 5.74 -20.05
C LEU A 91 12.32 5.24 -20.17
N GLN A 92 12.61 4.20 -20.93
CA GLN A 92 13.95 3.61 -21.03
C GLN A 92 15.03 4.61 -21.47
N LYS A 93 14.65 5.65 -22.25
CA LYS A 93 15.57 6.69 -22.74
C LYS A 93 15.65 7.92 -21.81
N THR A 94 14.92 7.94 -20.72
CA THR A 94 14.97 9.07 -19.77
C THR A 94 16.23 9.02 -18.90
N PRO A 95 16.71 10.18 -18.39
CA PRO A 95 17.78 10.20 -17.41
C PRO A 95 17.45 9.36 -16.17
N LYS A 96 18.45 8.65 -15.64
CA LYS A 96 18.33 7.78 -14.46
C LYS A 96 18.89 8.46 -13.21
N PRO A 97 18.40 8.10 -12.01
CA PRO A 97 17.36 7.08 -11.76
C PRO A 97 15.95 7.57 -12.10
N VAL A 98 15.07 6.65 -12.53
CA VAL A 98 13.65 6.91 -12.69
C VAL A 98 12.93 6.43 -11.44
N LYS A 99 12.27 7.35 -10.74
CA LYS A 99 11.56 7.13 -9.49
C LYS A 99 10.05 7.24 -9.73
N MET A 100 9.33 6.16 -9.54
CA MET A 100 7.89 6.08 -9.82
C MET A 100 7.15 5.48 -8.64
N TYR A 101 5.94 5.99 -8.35
CA TYR A 101 5.05 5.35 -7.40
C TYR A 101 3.66 5.15 -8.00
N TYR A 102 2.91 4.25 -7.42
CA TYR A 102 1.56 3.89 -7.87
C TYR A 102 0.64 3.54 -6.72
N PHE A 103 -0.66 3.80 -6.94
CA PHE A 103 -1.75 3.29 -6.13
C PHE A 103 -2.81 2.65 -7.03
N GLY A 104 -3.13 1.38 -6.82
CA GLY A 104 -4.07 0.70 -7.70
C GLY A 104 -4.64 -0.60 -7.16
N SER A 105 -5.78 -0.99 -7.72
CA SER A 105 -6.39 -2.29 -7.45
C SER A 105 -5.67 -3.40 -8.19
N CYS A 106 -5.50 -4.53 -7.50
CA CYS A 106 -4.96 -5.79 -7.99
C CYS A 106 -5.97 -6.92 -7.79
N PHE A 107 -5.84 -8.01 -8.53
CA PHE A 107 -6.82 -9.10 -8.56
C PHE A 107 -6.12 -10.45 -8.53
N ARG A 108 -6.43 -11.30 -7.53
CA ARG A 108 -5.91 -12.66 -7.43
C ARG A 108 -7.04 -13.65 -7.18
N TYR A 109 -6.99 -14.79 -7.84
CA TYR A 109 -7.99 -15.85 -7.67
C TYR A 109 -7.62 -16.74 -6.48
N GLU A 110 -7.54 -16.12 -5.30
CA GLU A 110 -7.24 -16.82 -4.06
C GLU A 110 -8.51 -17.34 -3.35
N ARG A 111 -8.32 -18.30 -2.45
CA ARG A 111 -9.40 -18.69 -1.51
C ARG A 111 -9.59 -17.54 -0.53
N PRO A 112 -10.79 -16.90 -0.50
CA PRO A 112 -11.02 -15.78 0.41
C PRO A 112 -10.92 -16.22 1.87
N GLN A 113 -10.07 -15.54 2.61
CA GLN A 113 -9.92 -15.67 4.06
C GLN A 113 -9.67 -14.29 4.67
N ALA A 114 -9.69 -14.18 6.00
CA ALA A 114 -9.49 -12.90 6.67
C ALA A 114 -8.22 -12.21 6.14
N GLY A 115 -8.38 -10.97 5.59
CA GLY A 115 -7.32 -10.14 5.01
C GLY A 115 -6.76 -10.61 3.64
N ARG A 116 -7.28 -11.69 3.01
CA ARG A 116 -7.01 -12.07 1.62
C ARG A 116 -8.26 -11.89 0.78
N PHE A 117 -8.23 -10.86 -0.05
CA PHE A 117 -9.32 -10.51 -0.95
C PHE A 117 -8.95 -10.85 -2.40
N ARG A 118 -9.95 -11.11 -3.23
CA ARG A 118 -9.77 -11.30 -4.66
C ARG A 118 -9.55 -9.99 -5.40
N GLN A 119 -10.05 -8.89 -4.85
CA GLN A 119 -9.72 -7.52 -5.22
C GLN A 119 -9.13 -6.83 -3.98
N PHE A 120 -7.92 -6.31 -4.11
CA PHE A 120 -7.19 -5.60 -3.07
C PHE A 120 -6.40 -4.43 -3.68
N TRP A 121 -5.86 -3.54 -2.85
CA TRP A 121 -5.09 -2.40 -3.32
C TRP A 121 -3.63 -2.53 -2.94
N GLN A 122 -2.77 -2.16 -3.88
CA GLN A 122 -1.34 -1.96 -3.64
C GLN A 122 -0.99 -0.49 -3.71
N PHE A 123 -0.15 -0.04 -2.79
CA PHE A 123 0.56 1.22 -2.82
C PHE A 123 2.05 0.90 -2.85
N GLY A 124 2.77 1.30 -3.89
CA GLY A 124 4.16 0.90 -4.04
C GLY A 124 4.96 1.82 -4.95
N CYS A 125 6.24 1.54 -5.06
CA CYS A 125 7.16 2.27 -5.93
C CYS A 125 8.13 1.36 -6.65
N GLU A 126 8.71 1.91 -7.72
CA GLU A 126 9.84 1.33 -8.45
C GLU A 126 10.91 2.42 -8.65
N LEU A 127 12.15 2.09 -8.33
CA LEU A 127 13.34 2.87 -8.58
C LEU A 127 14.20 2.12 -9.60
N ILE A 128 14.35 2.69 -10.78
CA ILE A 128 15.01 2.04 -11.91
C ILE A 128 16.24 2.85 -12.32
N GLY A 129 17.39 2.17 -12.40
CA GLY A 129 18.67 2.77 -12.79
C GLY A 129 19.37 3.54 -11.67
N GLY A 130 18.97 3.33 -10.42
CA GLY A 130 19.78 3.66 -9.26
C GLY A 130 20.79 2.57 -8.98
N LYS A 131 21.73 2.80 -8.07
CA LYS A 131 22.76 1.84 -7.72
C LYS A 131 22.58 1.29 -6.32
N SER A 132 22.77 -0.04 -6.20
CA SER A 132 22.90 -0.73 -4.92
C SER A 132 24.16 -0.24 -4.18
N PRO A 133 24.14 -0.17 -2.82
CA PRO A 133 23.00 -0.42 -1.94
C PRO A 133 22.13 0.81 -1.65
N GLY A 134 22.48 1.99 -2.21
CA GLY A 134 21.80 3.24 -1.91
C GLY A 134 20.33 3.26 -2.32
N SER A 135 19.99 2.60 -3.44
CA SER A 135 18.63 2.52 -3.95
C SER A 135 17.72 1.70 -3.03
N GLU A 136 18.20 0.56 -2.56
CA GLU A 136 17.50 -0.31 -1.62
C GLU A 136 17.33 0.38 -0.27
N ALA A 137 18.38 1.03 0.23
CA ALA A 137 18.32 1.79 1.48
C ALA A 137 17.27 2.90 1.41
N GLU A 138 17.18 3.63 0.29
CA GLU A 138 16.16 4.66 0.09
C GLU A 138 14.74 4.09 0.13
N VAL A 139 14.47 3.00 -0.62
CA VAL A 139 13.11 2.45 -0.68
C VAL A 139 12.68 1.82 0.65
N ILE A 140 13.59 1.18 1.39
CA ILE A 140 13.33 0.61 2.71
C ILE A 140 13.06 1.74 3.73
N SER A 141 13.91 2.78 3.75
CA SER A 141 13.72 3.93 4.64
C SER A 141 12.42 4.67 4.35
N MET A 142 12.05 4.83 3.08
CA MET A 142 10.77 5.43 2.69
C MET A 142 9.58 4.58 3.15
N ALA A 143 9.69 3.25 3.07
CA ALA A 143 8.64 2.36 3.57
C ALA A 143 8.47 2.49 5.10
N ALA A 144 9.57 2.52 5.86
CA ALA A 144 9.54 2.76 7.30
C ALA A 144 8.90 4.13 7.63
N HIS A 145 9.37 5.20 6.97
CA HIS A 145 8.85 6.55 7.16
C HIS A 145 7.34 6.64 6.91
N CYS A 146 6.82 5.96 5.88
CA CYS A 146 5.37 5.89 5.64
C CYS A 146 4.60 5.30 6.83
N LEU A 147 5.11 4.23 7.43
CA LEU A 147 4.43 3.57 8.54
C LEU A 147 4.52 4.39 9.83
N GLU A 148 5.66 5.02 10.09
CA GLU A 148 5.88 5.92 11.22
C GLU A 148 4.96 7.14 11.14
N GLU A 149 4.85 7.80 9.98
CA GLU A 149 3.97 8.95 9.77
C GLU A 149 2.48 8.59 9.91
N LEU A 150 2.11 7.36 9.54
CA LEU A 150 0.77 6.82 9.81
C LEU A 150 0.57 6.46 11.29
N GLY A 151 1.60 6.56 12.12
CA GLY A 151 1.57 6.29 13.56
C GLY A 151 1.62 4.80 13.91
N LEU A 152 1.96 3.91 12.99
CA LEU A 152 2.23 2.50 13.30
C LEU A 152 3.56 2.38 14.05
N LYS A 153 3.59 1.59 15.14
CA LYS A 153 4.77 1.45 15.99
C LYS A 153 5.29 0.01 16.07
N ASP A 154 4.40 -0.95 16.11
CA ASP A 154 4.77 -2.35 16.31
C ASP A 154 4.90 -3.06 14.97
N PHE A 155 5.92 -2.67 14.18
CA PHE A 155 6.28 -3.36 12.94
C PHE A 155 7.76 -3.76 12.96
N GLU A 156 8.08 -4.81 12.22
CA GLU A 156 9.45 -5.29 12.02
C GLU A 156 9.77 -5.28 10.53
N ILE A 157 10.94 -4.77 10.16
CA ILE A 157 11.48 -4.88 8.81
C ILE A 157 12.55 -5.95 8.79
N HIS A 158 12.28 -7.05 8.08
CA HIS A 158 13.24 -8.13 7.86
C HIS A 158 13.96 -7.88 6.54
N ILE A 159 15.28 -7.98 6.56
CA ILE A 159 16.15 -7.72 5.41
C ILE A 159 17.07 -8.90 5.18
N GLY A 160 17.19 -9.34 3.95
CA GLY A 160 18.12 -10.39 3.53
C GLY A 160 18.68 -10.14 2.14
N ASN A 161 19.58 -11.02 1.69
CA ASN A 161 20.08 -11.01 0.33
C ASN A 161 20.02 -12.44 -0.23
N LEU A 162 19.22 -12.63 -1.28
CA LEU A 162 19.02 -13.92 -1.93
C LEU A 162 20.31 -14.48 -2.53
N GLY A 163 21.26 -13.60 -2.89
CA GLY A 163 22.55 -13.99 -3.44
C GLY A 163 23.35 -14.89 -2.49
N ILE A 164 23.20 -14.73 -1.17
CA ILE A 164 23.87 -15.57 -0.18
C ILE A 164 23.42 -17.04 -0.35
N LEU A 165 22.11 -17.29 -0.28
CA LEU A 165 21.57 -18.65 -0.41
C LEU A 165 21.78 -19.23 -1.82
N ARG A 166 21.54 -18.42 -2.88
CA ARG A 166 21.72 -18.87 -4.26
C ARG A 166 23.16 -19.29 -4.56
N ASN A 167 24.13 -18.55 -4.05
CA ASN A 167 25.54 -18.89 -4.27
C ASN A 167 25.96 -20.16 -3.48
N ILE A 168 25.45 -20.34 -2.26
CA ILE A 168 25.66 -21.59 -1.52
C ILE A 168 25.03 -22.80 -2.26
N LEU A 169 23.85 -22.61 -2.84
CA LEU A 169 23.20 -23.65 -3.67
C LEU A 169 24.01 -23.95 -4.92
N ASN A 170 24.55 -22.92 -5.60
CA ASN A 170 25.43 -23.10 -6.76
C ASN A 170 26.71 -23.87 -6.40
N ASP A 171 27.34 -23.55 -5.26
CA ASP A 171 28.52 -24.26 -4.76
C ASP A 171 28.23 -25.75 -4.45
N ALA A 172 26.97 -26.06 -4.10
CA ALA A 172 26.46 -27.41 -3.94
C ALA A 172 25.96 -28.04 -5.27
N ASN A 173 26.23 -27.42 -6.44
CA ASN A 173 25.75 -27.81 -7.78
C ASN A 173 24.22 -27.87 -7.92
N ILE A 174 23.49 -27.05 -7.17
CA ILE A 174 22.04 -26.90 -7.29
C ILE A 174 21.73 -25.63 -8.05
N GLU A 175 21.36 -25.76 -9.32
CA GLU A 175 21.16 -24.67 -10.24
C GLU A 175 19.78 -24.76 -10.95
N GLY A 176 19.37 -23.69 -11.64
CA GLY A 176 18.17 -23.63 -12.48
C GLY A 176 16.89 -23.94 -11.72
N ASP A 177 16.01 -24.73 -12.34
CA ASP A 177 14.68 -25.06 -11.79
C ASP A 177 14.74 -25.71 -10.41
N MET A 178 15.79 -26.49 -10.13
CA MET A 178 15.99 -27.14 -8.83
C MET A 178 16.30 -26.11 -7.75
N GLN A 179 17.13 -25.10 -8.07
CA GLN A 179 17.42 -23.99 -7.14
C GLN A 179 16.14 -23.20 -6.84
N ASP A 180 15.33 -22.91 -7.85
CA ASP A 180 14.07 -22.19 -7.67
C ASP A 180 13.06 -23.01 -6.83
N GLN A 181 13.05 -24.34 -6.98
CA GLN A 181 12.24 -25.23 -6.15
C GLN A 181 12.69 -25.20 -4.67
N VAL A 182 13.98 -25.28 -4.40
CA VAL A 182 14.56 -25.16 -3.06
C VAL A 182 14.21 -23.80 -2.45
N MET A 183 14.43 -22.71 -3.18
CA MET A 183 14.08 -21.35 -2.73
C MET A 183 12.58 -21.21 -2.45
N GLY A 184 11.73 -21.85 -3.24
CA GLY A 184 10.28 -21.85 -3.02
C GLY A 184 9.84 -22.60 -1.75
N ILE A 185 10.56 -23.63 -1.35
CA ILE A 185 10.31 -24.33 -0.06
C ILE A 185 10.81 -23.49 1.11
N ILE A 186 11.96 -22.84 0.98
CA ILE A 186 12.47 -21.89 1.98
C ILE A 186 11.45 -20.76 2.22
N ASP A 187 10.87 -20.19 1.16
CA ASP A 187 9.83 -19.15 1.27
C ASP A 187 8.59 -19.61 2.03
N LYS A 188 8.20 -20.89 1.89
CA LYS A 188 7.10 -21.48 2.67
C LYS A 188 7.44 -21.70 4.15
N GLY A 189 8.74 -21.72 4.48
CA GLY A 189 9.24 -22.03 5.83
C GLY A 189 9.06 -23.49 6.24
N ASP A 190 8.98 -24.41 5.27
CA ASP A 190 8.81 -25.85 5.52
C ASP A 190 10.18 -26.55 5.57
N ALA A 191 10.76 -26.58 6.78
CA ALA A 191 12.07 -27.20 7.00
C ALA A 191 12.08 -28.71 6.76
N ASP A 192 10.96 -29.41 7.00
CA ASP A 192 10.85 -30.85 6.81
C ASP A 192 10.80 -31.18 5.30
N GLU A 193 10.02 -30.44 4.51
CA GLU A 193 9.98 -30.55 3.04
C GLU A 193 11.36 -30.22 2.45
N LEU A 194 12.03 -29.18 2.95
CA LEU A 194 13.38 -28.79 2.51
C LEU A 194 14.40 -29.91 2.78
N THR A 195 14.45 -30.44 4.00
CA THR A 195 15.38 -31.53 4.37
C THR A 195 15.16 -32.71 3.45
N LYS A 196 13.92 -33.13 3.25
CA LYS A 196 13.61 -34.27 2.38
C LYS A 196 14.03 -34.02 0.92
N LEU A 197 13.78 -32.84 0.37
CA LEU A 197 14.21 -32.52 -0.99
C LEU A 197 15.72 -32.56 -1.14
N LEU A 198 16.48 -31.99 -0.17
CA LEU A 198 17.93 -32.01 -0.18
C LEU A 198 18.51 -33.42 -0.05
N GLU A 199 17.82 -34.37 0.63
CA GLU A 199 18.14 -35.78 0.65
C GLU A 199 17.87 -36.44 -0.72
N ASP A 200 16.70 -36.19 -1.31
CA ASP A 200 16.27 -36.78 -2.59
C ASP A 200 17.21 -36.41 -3.76
N ILE A 201 17.83 -35.22 -3.71
CA ILE A 201 18.79 -34.73 -4.75
C ILE A 201 20.26 -35.00 -4.39
N ASP A 202 20.55 -35.79 -3.36
CA ASP A 202 21.88 -36.26 -2.93
C ASP A 202 22.87 -35.11 -2.66
N VAL A 203 22.43 -34.05 -1.98
CA VAL A 203 23.28 -32.96 -1.49
C VAL A 203 24.16 -33.49 -0.34
N ASP A 204 25.44 -33.13 -0.33
CA ASP A 204 26.34 -33.50 0.76
C ASP A 204 25.89 -32.94 2.11
N ASP A 205 26.23 -33.69 3.20
CA ASP A 205 25.75 -33.37 4.52
C ASP A 205 26.24 -32.00 5.05
N ASN A 206 27.43 -31.53 4.62
CA ASN A 206 27.96 -30.23 5.05
C ASN A 206 27.14 -29.09 4.42
N SER A 207 26.82 -29.19 3.12
CA SER A 207 25.99 -28.21 2.40
C SER A 207 24.55 -28.16 2.94
N LYS A 208 23.97 -29.34 3.30
CA LYS A 208 22.66 -29.42 3.97
C LYS A 208 22.67 -28.69 5.32
N GLU A 209 23.64 -29.03 6.17
CA GLU A 209 23.76 -28.42 7.50
C GLU A 209 23.97 -26.91 7.41
N LEU A 210 24.83 -26.46 6.49
CA LEU A 210 25.06 -25.03 6.23
C LEU A 210 23.78 -24.32 5.81
N LEU A 211 23.02 -24.84 4.84
CA LEU A 211 21.77 -24.25 4.37
C LEU A 211 20.73 -24.16 5.48
N LEU A 212 20.49 -25.27 6.20
CA LEU A 212 19.54 -25.31 7.32
C LEU A 212 19.92 -24.33 8.43
N LYS A 213 21.22 -24.18 8.71
CA LYS A 213 21.72 -23.22 9.68
C LYS A 213 21.48 -21.76 9.21
N LEU A 214 21.84 -21.45 7.95
CA LEU A 214 21.67 -20.10 7.39
C LEU A 214 20.22 -19.66 7.38
N ILE A 215 19.29 -20.48 6.94
CA ILE A 215 17.87 -20.14 6.90
C ILE A 215 17.27 -19.89 8.29
N GLY A 216 17.85 -20.47 9.32
CA GLY A 216 17.48 -20.24 10.72
C GLY A 216 18.09 -18.97 11.33
N MET A 217 19.08 -18.35 10.66
CA MET A 217 19.78 -17.20 11.21
C MET A 217 18.97 -15.91 11.06
N LYS A 218 18.66 -15.33 12.20
CA LYS A 218 17.87 -14.09 12.31
C LYS A 218 18.32 -13.30 13.53
N GLY A 219 18.55 -11.98 13.36
CA GLY A 219 18.98 -11.11 14.45
C GLY A 219 19.29 -9.68 13.98
N ASN A 220 19.97 -8.92 14.80
CA ASN A 220 20.48 -7.60 14.43
C ASN A 220 21.75 -7.71 13.56
N SER A 221 22.37 -6.59 13.19
CA SER A 221 23.58 -6.57 12.35
C SER A 221 24.76 -7.37 12.88
N SER A 222 24.79 -7.73 14.19
CA SER A 222 25.90 -8.51 14.76
C SER A 222 26.02 -9.94 14.19
N ILE A 223 24.91 -10.49 13.64
CA ILE A 223 24.94 -11.84 13.03
C ILE A 223 25.78 -11.91 11.74
N ILE A 224 26.09 -10.77 11.12
CA ILE A 224 26.90 -10.73 9.87
C ILE A 224 28.24 -11.45 10.07
N LYS A 225 28.91 -11.24 11.21
CA LYS A 225 30.19 -11.93 11.52
C LYS A 225 30.03 -13.44 11.66
N ASP A 226 28.94 -13.89 12.27
CA ASP A 226 28.64 -15.30 12.42
C ASP A 226 28.36 -15.97 11.08
N VAL A 227 27.64 -15.25 10.20
CA VAL A 227 27.36 -15.68 8.81
C VAL A 227 28.67 -15.74 8.02
N GLU A 228 29.52 -14.70 8.07
CA GLU A 228 30.82 -14.65 7.40
C GLU A 228 31.69 -15.88 7.78
N ALA A 229 31.74 -16.22 9.06
CA ALA A 229 32.51 -17.39 9.53
C ALA A 229 31.95 -18.71 8.96
N LEU A 230 30.66 -18.80 8.67
CA LEU A 230 30.04 -20.00 8.10
C LEU A 230 30.25 -20.15 6.60
N ILE A 231 30.21 -19.03 5.86
CA ILE A 231 30.25 -19.03 4.38
C ILE A 231 31.64 -18.73 3.82
N ASN A 232 32.68 -18.64 4.64
CA ASN A 232 34.01 -18.20 4.24
C ASN A 232 34.66 -19.06 3.14
N CYS A 233 34.11 -20.24 2.83
CA CYS A 233 34.51 -21.09 1.70
C CYS A 233 33.91 -20.66 0.35
N SER A 234 32.94 -19.77 0.34
CA SER A 234 32.24 -19.27 -0.87
C SER A 234 32.52 -17.80 -1.11
N GLU A 235 33.36 -17.47 -2.09
CA GLU A 235 33.71 -16.09 -2.46
C GLU A 235 32.45 -15.30 -2.91
N HIS A 236 31.56 -15.93 -3.68
CA HIS A 236 30.35 -15.29 -4.18
C HIS A 236 29.32 -15.04 -3.08
N ALA A 237 29.19 -15.97 -2.13
CA ALA A 237 28.30 -15.74 -0.97
C ALA A 237 28.85 -14.65 -0.06
N CYS A 238 30.17 -14.57 0.13
CA CYS A 238 30.83 -13.49 0.87
C CYS A 238 30.60 -12.13 0.20
N ASN A 239 30.64 -12.03 -1.13
CA ASN A 239 30.34 -10.78 -1.84
C ASN A 239 28.88 -10.35 -1.60
N ALA A 240 27.91 -11.26 -1.67
CA ALA A 240 26.51 -10.97 -1.36
C ALA A 240 26.29 -10.55 0.11
N LEU A 241 27.08 -11.12 1.04
CA LEU A 241 27.07 -10.70 2.44
C LEU A 241 27.62 -9.29 2.63
N ASN A 242 28.71 -8.93 1.93
CA ASN A 242 29.29 -7.59 1.94
C ASN A 242 28.29 -6.55 1.40
N GLU A 243 27.56 -6.87 0.32
CA GLU A 243 26.48 -6.01 -0.19
C GLU A 243 25.39 -5.79 0.86
N LEU A 244 25.00 -6.84 1.60
CA LEU A 244 24.04 -6.72 2.69
C LEU A 244 24.59 -5.82 3.82
N GLU A 245 25.85 -5.98 4.21
CA GLU A 245 26.48 -5.14 5.24
C GLU A 245 26.52 -3.66 4.82
N GLU A 246 26.87 -3.37 3.56
CA GLU A 246 26.85 -2.01 3.02
C GLU A 246 25.45 -1.41 2.97
N LEU A 247 24.44 -2.22 2.67
CA LEU A 247 23.03 -1.83 2.75
C LEU A 247 22.65 -1.41 4.18
N LEU A 248 23.03 -2.21 5.19
CA LEU A 248 22.72 -1.88 6.58
C LEU A 248 23.38 -0.56 7.03
N LYS A 249 24.65 -0.33 6.64
CA LYS A 249 25.35 0.95 6.86
C LYS A 249 24.64 2.12 6.18
N SER A 250 24.13 1.89 4.95
CA SER A 250 23.38 2.91 4.22
C SER A 250 22.05 3.24 4.87
N LEU A 251 21.34 2.23 5.41
CA LEU A 251 20.10 2.43 6.19
C LEU A 251 20.35 3.28 7.45
N GLU A 252 21.43 2.98 8.18
CA GLU A 252 21.82 3.79 9.34
C GLU A 252 22.10 5.25 8.95
N ALA A 253 22.74 5.49 7.80
CA ALA A 253 22.95 6.83 7.27
C ALA A 253 21.66 7.55 6.88
N PHE A 254 20.62 6.81 6.43
CA PHE A 254 19.26 7.34 6.24
C PHE A 254 18.48 7.53 7.57
N GLY A 255 19.08 7.18 8.71
CA GLY A 255 18.47 7.34 10.04
C GLY A 255 17.58 6.16 10.47
N PHE A 256 17.63 5.03 9.75
CA PHE A 256 16.86 3.85 10.07
C PHE A 256 17.77 2.69 10.53
N SER A 257 17.59 2.24 11.77
CA SER A 257 18.40 1.16 12.38
C SER A 257 17.56 0.06 13.05
N ASP A 258 16.23 0.19 13.03
CA ASP A 258 15.33 -0.81 13.64
C ASP A 258 14.90 -1.87 12.63
N TYR A 259 15.82 -2.75 12.29
CA TYR A 259 15.64 -3.84 11.34
C TYR A 259 16.10 -5.18 11.90
N VAL A 260 15.65 -6.24 11.28
CA VAL A 260 16.06 -7.61 11.55
C VAL A 260 16.72 -8.18 10.29
N VAL A 261 17.99 -8.55 10.39
CA VAL A 261 18.64 -9.37 9.36
C VAL A 261 18.05 -10.77 9.41
N ASN A 262 17.58 -11.29 8.28
CA ASN A 262 16.93 -12.59 8.18
C ASN A 262 17.44 -13.31 6.93
N LEU A 263 18.31 -14.31 7.12
CA LEU A 263 18.93 -15.07 6.03
C LEU A 263 17.97 -16.08 5.40
N GLY A 264 16.90 -16.45 6.11
CA GLY A 264 15.85 -17.35 5.60
C GLY A 264 14.75 -16.66 4.82
N ILE A 265 14.91 -15.36 4.49
CA ILE A 265 13.93 -14.67 3.66
C ILE A 265 14.13 -15.07 2.19
N ALA A 266 13.15 -15.75 1.62
CA ALA A 266 13.13 -16.14 0.22
C ALA A 266 11.76 -15.76 -0.33
N ARG A 267 11.67 -14.68 -1.10
CA ARG A 267 10.37 -14.19 -1.56
C ARG A 267 9.79 -14.99 -2.69
N GLY A 268 8.47 -15.24 -2.59
CA GLY A 268 7.66 -16.01 -3.55
C GLY A 268 7.38 -15.35 -4.91
N LEU A 269 8.20 -14.38 -5.34
CA LEU A 269 8.17 -13.84 -6.69
C LEU A 269 9.54 -14.12 -7.34
N ASP A 270 9.53 -14.95 -8.37
CA ASP A 270 10.70 -15.54 -9.04
C ASP A 270 11.65 -14.52 -9.69
N TYR A 271 11.34 -13.24 -9.65
CA TYR A 271 12.14 -12.20 -10.28
C TYR A 271 13.10 -11.45 -9.34
N TYR A 272 13.07 -11.69 -8.04
CA TYR A 272 14.04 -11.09 -7.13
C TYR A 272 15.42 -11.75 -7.25
N SER A 273 16.48 -10.94 -7.25
CA SER A 273 17.85 -11.41 -7.53
C SER A 273 18.88 -11.09 -6.45
N GLY A 274 18.69 -10.04 -5.67
CA GLY A 274 19.64 -9.57 -4.66
C GLY A 274 18.98 -9.31 -3.31
N THR A 275 19.04 -8.06 -2.85
CA THR A 275 18.38 -7.63 -1.61
C THR A 275 16.88 -7.88 -1.67
N VAL A 276 16.35 -8.43 -0.58
CA VAL A 276 14.91 -8.58 -0.34
C VAL A 276 14.57 -8.09 1.05
N PHE A 277 13.36 -7.56 1.21
CA PHE A 277 12.86 -7.18 2.51
C PHE A 277 11.36 -7.40 2.63
N GLU A 278 10.92 -7.58 3.85
CA GLU A 278 9.51 -7.77 4.20
C GLU A 278 9.18 -6.98 5.46
N ILE A 279 7.98 -6.43 5.51
CA ILE A 279 7.50 -5.69 6.66
C ILE A 279 6.36 -6.45 7.31
N TYR A 280 6.50 -6.71 8.59
CA TYR A 280 5.55 -7.44 9.40
C TYR A 280 4.95 -6.55 10.47
N VAL A 281 3.65 -6.74 10.76
CA VAL A 281 2.96 -6.12 11.90
C VAL A 281 2.41 -7.22 12.79
N HIS A 282 2.71 -7.15 14.07
CA HIS A 282 2.24 -8.12 15.03
C HIS A 282 0.71 -8.05 15.24
N GLY A 283 0.09 -9.18 15.51
CA GLY A 283 -1.33 -9.26 15.84
C GLY A 283 -2.29 -9.33 14.65
N LEU A 284 -1.79 -9.36 13.41
CA LEU A 284 -2.61 -9.56 12.19
C LEU A 284 -2.83 -11.05 11.84
N GLY A 285 -2.51 -11.98 12.75
CA GLY A 285 -2.67 -13.42 12.55
C GLY A 285 -1.80 -13.96 11.42
N ALA A 286 -2.34 -14.80 10.56
CA ALA A 286 -1.64 -15.38 9.40
C ALA A 286 -1.20 -14.34 8.34
N GLN A 287 -1.64 -13.08 8.46
CA GLN A 287 -1.39 -12.02 7.49
C GLN A 287 -0.54 -10.88 8.03
N LYS A 288 0.35 -11.23 8.93
CA LYS A 288 1.27 -10.27 9.56
C LYS A 288 2.15 -9.48 8.57
N GLN A 289 2.45 -10.03 7.39
CA GLN A 289 3.21 -9.34 6.34
C GLN A 289 2.35 -8.30 5.63
N ILE A 290 2.71 -7.03 5.73
CA ILE A 290 1.97 -5.91 5.12
C ILE A 290 2.65 -5.33 3.88
N SER A 291 3.94 -5.58 3.71
CA SER A 291 4.72 -5.11 2.56
C SER A 291 5.84 -6.07 2.24
N GLY A 292 6.39 -5.91 1.07
CA GLY A 292 7.62 -6.53 0.68
C GLY A 292 8.13 -5.98 -0.63
N GLY A 293 9.46 -6.05 -0.77
CA GLY A 293 10.20 -5.49 -1.88
C GLY A 293 11.58 -6.11 -2.03
N GLY A 294 12.35 -5.54 -2.94
CA GLY A 294 13.73 -5.97 -3.18
C GLY A 294 14.22 -5.61 -4.58
N THR A 295 15.41 -6.09 -4.88
CA THR A 295 16.07 -5.94 -6.18
C THR A 295 15.57 -6.96 -7.17
N TYR A 296 15.28 -6.54 -8.40
CA TYR A 296 14.71 -7.39 -9.44
C TYR A 296 15.25 -7.08 -10.84
N ASN A 297 15.07 -8.03 -11.79
CA ASN A 297 15.57 -7.95 -13.17
C ASN A 297 14.47 -8.02 -14.24
N LEU A 298 13.21 -7.71 -13.90
CA LEU A 298 12.08 -7.85 -14.85
C LEU A 298 12.26 -7.07 -16.16
N ILE A 299 12.98 -5.95 -16.13
CA ILE A 299 13.20 -5.12 -17.33
C ILE A 299 13.98 -5.91 -18.38
N GLU A 300 15.04 -6.58 -17.97
CA GLU A 300 15.84 -7.45 -18.85
C GLU A 300 15.03 -8.67 -19.33
N VAL A 301 14.29 -9.30 -18.41
CA VAL A 301 13.40 -10.44 -18.71
C VAL A 301 12.36 -10.10 -19.77
N PHE A 302 11.86 -8.86 -19.79
CA PHE A 302 10.89 -8.37 -20.77
C PHE A 302 11.56 -7.79 -22.03
N GLY A 303 12.86 -7.98 -22.21
CA GLY A 303 13.60 -7.56 -23.41
C GLY A 303 14.03 -6.09 -23.40
N GLY A 304 14.01 -5.43 -22.23
CA GLY A 304 14.59 -4.10 -22.06
C GLY A 304 16.10 -4.13 -21.79
N GLU A 305 16.65 -2.99 -21.40
CA GLU A 305 18.06 -2.87 -21.03
C GLU A 305 18.35 -3.60 -19.70
N ASN A 306 19.59 -4.08 -19.55
CA ASN A 306 20.06 -4.55 -18.25
C ASN A 306 20.29 -3.34 -17.34
N VAL A 307 19.40 -3.14 -16.36
CA VAL A 307 19.39 -2.00 -15.44
C VAL A 307 18.99 -2.44 -14.05
N GLU A 308 19.74 -2.01 -13.05
CA GLU A 308 19.40 -2.25 -11.64
C GLU A 308 18.03 -1.66 -11.33
N SER A 309 17.19 -2.46 -10.70
CA SER A 309 15.84 -2.06 -10.34
C SER A 309 15.48 -2.56 -8.95
N THR A 310 14.91 -1.69 -8.14
CA THR A 310 14.39 -2.04 -6.81
C THR A 310 13.05 -1.39 -6.57
N GLY A 311 12.23 -2.00 -5.75
CA GLY A 311 10.93 -1.47 -5.43
C GLY A 311 10.24 -2.25 -4.33
N PHE A 312 9.09 -1.74 -3.89
CA PHE A 312 8.24 -2.45 -2.94
C PHE A 312 6.76 -2.09 -3.11
N ALA A 313 5.91 -2.90 -2.52
CA ALA A 313 4.49 -2.58 -2.45
C ALA A 313 3.90 -2.92 -1.08
N PHE A 314 3.17 -1.97 -0.51
CA PHE A 314 2.25 -2.22 0.59
C PHE A 314 0.98 -2.90 0.08
N GLY A 315 0.53 -3.93 0.78
CA GLY A 315 -0.87 -4.33 0.74
C GLY A 315 -1.71 -3.29 1.48
N PHE A 316 -2.25 -2.30 0.76
CA PHE A 316 -2.92 -1.14 1.37
C PHE A 316 -4.05 -1.53 2.33
N ASP A 317 -4.80 -2.58 2.00
CA ASP A 317 -5.84 -3.12 2.89
C ASP A 317 -5.25 -3.66 4.20
N ARG A 318 -4.05 -4.26 4.15
CA ARG A 318 -3.34 -4.76 5.34
C ARG A 318 -2.79 -3.62 6.20
N VAL A 319 -2.35 -2.52 5.59
CA VAL A 319 -1.98 -1.29 6.32
C VAL A 319 -3.20 -0.73 7.05
N MET A 320 -4.36 -0.66 6.39
CA MET A 320 -5.62 -0.25 7.03
C MET A 320 -6.02 -1.16 8.20
N ASP A 321 -5.86 -2.47 8.03
CA ASP A 321 -6.15 -3.45 9.09
C ASP A 321 -5.14 -3.30 10.27
N ALA A 322 -3.87 -3.00 10.00
CA ALA A 322 -2.84 -2.74 11.01
C ALA A 322 -3.15 -1.47 11.82
N LEU A 323 -3.48 -0.37 11.14
CA LEU A 323 -3.90 0.88 11.79
C LEU A 323 -5.10 0.67 12.71
N LYS A 324 -6.11 -0.04 12.23
CA LYS A 324 -7.30 -0.37 13.01
C LYS A 324 -6.97 -1.26 14.22
N LYS A 325 -6.07 -2.23 14.06
CA LYS A 325 -5.65 -3.14 15.14
C LYS A 325 -4.88 -2.42 16.24
N GLN A 326 -4.04 -1.45 15.88
CA GLN A 326 -3.30 -0.61 16.83
C GLN A 326 -4.11 0.59 17.32
N GLU A 327 -5.44 0.60 17.09
CA GLU A 327 -6.36 1.66 17.50
C GLU A 327 -5.90 3.07 17.07
N LYS A 328 -5.27 3.16 15.89
CA LYS A 328 -4.90 4.44 15.30
C LYS A 328 -6.13 5.05 14.65
N PHE A 329 -6.70 6.01 15.35
CA PHE A 329 -7.84 6.77 14.84
C PHE A 329 -7.36 7.78 13.81
N ILE A 330 -7.88 7.66 12.59
CA ILE A 330 -7.62 8.62 11.54
C ILE A 330 -8.67 9.72 11.68
N GLU A 331 -8.22 10.89 12.12
CA GLU A 331 -9.11 12.06 12.18
C GLU A 331 -9.57 12.42 10.78
N THR A 332 -10.86 12.31 10.54
CA THR A 332 -11.45 12.71 9.27
C THR A 332 -12.42 13.88 9.48
N LYS A 333 -12.28 14.90 8.66
CA LYS A 333 -13.24 16.02 8.68
C LYS A 333 -14.66 15.52 8.39
N PRO A 334 -15.70 16.12 8.99
CA PRO A 334 -17.09 15.82 8.64
C PRO A 334 -17.29 15.95 7.12
N SER A 335 -18.13 15.09 6.52
CA SER A 335 -18.47 15.22 5.09
C SER A 335 -19.28 16.47 4.79
N VAL A 336 -20.05 16.92 5.76
CA VAL A 336 -20.90 18.10 5.72
C VAL A 336 -20.60 18.90 6.97
N GLU A 337 -20.25 20.16 6.79
CA GLU A 337 -19.94 21.09 7.89
C GLU A 337 -21.16 21.90 8.31
N VAL A 338 -22.03 22.19 7.34
CA VAL A 338 -23.21 23.04 7.51
C VAL A 338 -24.44 22.39 6.89
N PHE A 339 -25.56 22.45 7.60
CA PHE A 339 -26.86 22.04 7.07
C PHE A 339 -27.79 23.25 6.97
N VAL A 340 -28.39 23.50 5.80
CA VAL A 340 -29.35 24.60 5.61
C VAL A 340 -30.78 24.05 5.74
N ALA A 341 -31.55 24.61 6.67
CA ALA A 341 -32.91 24.17 6.97
C ALA A 341 -33.92 25.32 6.80
N PRO A 342 -34.92 25.20 5.93
CA PRO A 342 -36.05 26.12 5.95
C PRO A 342 -36.94 25.87 7.17
N ILE A 343 -37.34 26.92 7.87
CA ILE A 343 -38.26 26.79 9.02
C ILE A 343 -39.66 26.37 8.54
N LYS A 344 -40.05 26.85 7.36
CA LYS A 344 -41.30 26.47 6.70
C LYS A 344 -41.03 26.07 5.25
N ASN A 345 -41.90 25.25 4.69
CA ASN A 345 -41.69 24.65 3.37
C ASN A 345 -41.74 25.69 2.21
N ASP A 346 -42.41 26.80 2.39
CA ASP A 346 -42.46 27.95 1.44
C ASP A 346 -41.08 28.62 1.24
N LEU A 347 -40.17 28.46 2.21
CA LEU A 347 -38.79 28.96 2.17
C LEU A 347 -37.78 28.00 1.55
N LYS A 348 -38.23 26.86 1.03
CA LYS A 348 -37.35 25.81 0.49
C LYS A 348 -36.41 26.34 -0.62
N LEU A 349 -36.93 27.14 -1.54
CA LEU A 349 -36.11 27.72 -2.62
C LEU A 349 -35.05 28.68 -2.05
N LYS A 350 -35.39 29.43 -1.00
CA LYS A 350 -34.46 30.35 -0.34
C LYS A 350 -33.35 29.58 0.41
N ALA A 351 -33.69 28.46 1.03
CA ALA A 351 -32.68 27.55 1.63
C ALA A 351 -31.74 27.02 0.54
N PHE A 352 -32.20 26.69 -0.64
CA PHE A 352 -31.36 26.27 -1.75
C PHE A 352 -30.40 27.36 -2.23
N GLU A 353 -30.88 28.63 -2.33
CA GLU A 353 -30.02 29.77 -2.66
C GLU A 353 -28.89 29.94 -1.65
N ILE A 354 -29.20 29.87 -0.34
CA ILE A 354 -28.22 29.95 0.75
C ILE A 354 -27.23 28.79 0.70
N ALA A 355 -27.71 27.54 0.59
CA ALA A 355 -26.84 26.37 0.48
C ALA A 355 -25.86 26.49 -0.71
N GLN A 356 -26.37 26.95 -1.86
CA GLN A 356 -25.53 27.14 -3.06
C GLN A 356 -24.49 28.26 -2.87
N LYS A 357 -24.85 29.32 -2.15
CA LYS A 357 -23.93 30.41 -1.81
C LYS A 357 -22.79 29.89 -0.91
N LEU A 358 -23.10 29.10 0.13
CA LEU A 358 -22.11 28.50 1.02
C LEU A 358 -21.18 27.56 0.26
N ARG A 359 -21.72 26.69 -0.61
CA ARG A 359 -20.96 25.78 -1.48
C ARG A 359 -19.98 26.50 -2.40
N LYS A 360 -20.43 27.60 -3.04
CA LYS A 360 -19.56 28.45 -3.88
C LYS A 360 -18.43 29.13 -3.09
N ASN A 361 -18.58 29.26 -1.80
CA ASN A 361 -17.54 29.74 -0.89
C ASN A 361 -16.68 28.62 -0.29
N GLY A 362 -16.79 27.37 -0.78
CA GLY A 362 -15.97 26.24 -0.35
C GLY A 362 -16.42 25.58 0.94
N ILE A 363 -17.60 25.91 1.47
CA ILE A 363 -18.14 25.30 2.69
C ILE A 363 -18.97 24.07 2.30
N SER A 364 -18.62 22.91 2.89
CA SER A 364 -19.36 21.66 2.65
C SER A 364 -20.76 21.75 3.28
N THR A 365 -21.76 21.86 2.43
CA THR A 365 -23.12 22.21 2.84
C THR A 365 -24.14 21.22 2.28
N ASP A 366 -25.02 20.71 3.15
CA ASP A 366 -26.22 19.95 2.77
C ASP A 366 -27.49 20.80 3.04
N VAL A 367 -28.62 20.38 2.47
CA VAL A 367 -29.89 21.08 2.56
C VAL A 367 -31.05 20.09 2.59
N ASP A 368 -32.16 20.44 3.28
CA ASP A 368 -33.33 19.57 3.33
C ASP A 368 -34.02 19.41 1.95
N LEU A 369 -33.78 18.28 1.32
CA LEU A 369 -34.39 17.89 0.06
C LEU A 369 -35.72 17.12 0.24
N VAL A 370 -36.00 16.64 1.45
CA VAL A 370 -37.15 15.76 1.76
C VAL A 370 -38.37 16.54 2.26
N GLY A 371 -38.16 17.74 2.81
CA GLY A 371 -39.21 18.54 3.43
C GLY A 371 -39.58 18.07 4.84
N LYS A 372 -38.56 17.71 5.64
CA LYS A 372 -38.75 17.30 7.04
C LYS A 372 -39.16 18.48 7.92
N LYS A 373 -39.98 18.20 8.96
CA LYS A 373 -40.23 19.19 10.01
C LYS A 373 -38.93 19.54 10.73
N LEU A 374 -38.73 20.80 11.13
CA LEU A 374 -37.50 21.31 11.74
C LEU A 374 -36.94 20.43 12.86
N LYS A 375 -37.81 19.92 13.75
CA LYS A 375 -37.42 18.99 14.85
C LYS A 375 -36.72 17.71 14.28
N LYS A 376 -37.25 17.16 13.18
CA LYS A 376 -36.66 15.98 12.53
C LYS A 376 -35.35 16.32 11.78
N VAL A 377 -35.25 17.54 11.24
CA VAL A 377 -34.02 18.05 10.63
C VAL A 377 -32.92 18.16 11.70
N LEU A 378 -33.18 18.80 12.83
CA LEU A 378 -32.21 18.95 13.91
C LEU A 378 -31.73 17.60 14.48
N SER A 379 -32.65 16.64 14.66
CA SER A 379 -32.27 15.28 15.05
C SER A 379 -31.43 14.57 13.99
N TYR A 380 -31.70 14.78 12.70
CA TYR A 380 -30.92 14.23 11.61
C TYR A 380 -29.51 14.82 11.56
N VAL A 381 -29.39 16.13 11.71
CA VAL A 381 -28.11 16.86 11.77
C VAL A 381 -27.25 16.40 12.94
N ASP A 382 -27.87 16.24 14.11
CA ASP A 382 -27.22 15.75 15.33
C ASP A 382 -26.67 14.31 15.13
N ASN A 383 -27.48 13.42 14.58
CA ASN A 383 -27.05 12.05 14.27
C ASN A 383 -25.87 12.00 13.26
N LEU A 384 -25.80 12.96 12.33
CA LEU A 384 -24.71 13.07 11.37
C LEU A 384 -23.49 13.85 11.91
N LYS A 385 -23.58 14.35 13.16
CA LYS A 385 -22.55 15.18 13.81
C LYS A 385 -22.15 16.40 12.98
N ILE A 386 -23.14 17.05 12.32
CA ILE A 386 -22.93 18.28 11.57
C ILE A 386 -22.87 19.43 12.57
N ASN A 387 -21.81 20.23 12.51
CA ASN A 387 -21.50 21.24 13.52
C ASN A 387 -22.45 22.45 13.50
N TYR A 388 -22.89 22.86 12.29
CA TYR A 388 -23.66 24.09 12.13
C TYR A 388 -24.95 23.87 11.34
N VAL A 389 -26.01 24.56 11.76
CA VAL A 389 -27.28 24.64 11.01
C VAL A 389 -27.59 26.10 10.69
N VAL A 390 -27.82 26.37 9.41
CA VAL A 390 -28.36 27.67 8.97
C VAL A 390 -29.87 27.55 8.86
N LEU A 391 -30.59 28.23 9.73
CA LEU A 391 -32.05 28.29 9.75
C LEU A 391 -32.53 29.45 8.87
N VAL A 392 -33.42 29.15 7.91
CA VAL A 392 -34.02 30.16 7.02
C VAL A 392 -35.43 30.41 7.48
N GLY A 393 -35.59 31.48 8.25
CA GLY A 393 -36.89 31.98 8.76
C GLY A 393 -37.47 33.07 7.86
N ALA A 394 -38.79 33.20 7.79
CA ALA A 394 -39.43 34.18 6.92
C ALA A 394 -39.06 35.63 7.30
N ARG A 395 -39.15 35.95 8.60
CA ARG A 395 -38.86 37.29 9.13
C ARG A 395 -37.39 37.65 8.91
N ASP A 396 -36.46 36.75 9.32
CA ASP A 396 -35.02 37.00 9.19
C ASP A 396 -34.66 37.19 7.73
N PHE A 397 -35.23 36.34 6.85
CA PHE A 397 -34.96 36.42 5.41
C PHE A 397 -35.43 37.70 4.75
N GLU A 398 -36.62 38.23 5.13
CA GLU A 398 -37.14 39.52 4.68
C GLU A 398 -36.22 40.67 5.10
N GLU A 399 -35.59 40.55 6.27
CA GLU A 399 -34.58 41.51 6.76
C GLU A 399 -33.18 41.29 6.17
N GLY A 400 -33.02 40.33 5.25
CA GLY A 400 -31.73 39.99 4.63
C GLY A 400 -30.82 39.16 5.51
N ASN A 401 -31.35 38.46 6.52
CA ASN A 401 -30.62 37.70 7.53
C ASN A 401 -30.95 36.20 7.49
N VAL A 402 -30.11 35.38 8.16
CA VAL A 402 -30.35 33.99 8.51
C VAL A 402 -29.84 33.75 9.91
N THR A 403 -30.34 32.71 10.58
CA THR A 403 -29.88 32.34 11.90
C THR A 403 -28.91 31.14 11.80
N VAL A 404 -27.70 31.29 12.29
CA VAL A 404 -26.68 30.21 12.41
C VAL A 404 -26.80 29.62 13.82
N LYS A 405 -26.98 28.30 13.88
CA LYS A 405 -26.99 27.55 15.13
C LYS A 405 -25.76 26.64 15.21
N ASP A 406 -24.98 26.76 16.26
CA ASP A 406 -23.95 25.80 16.65
C ASP A 406 -24.61 24.59 17.32
N MET A 407 -24.42 23.39 16.78
CA MET A 407 -25.07 22.18 17.30
C MET A 407 -24.36 21.62 18.54
N ILE A 408 -23.11 22.03 18.80
CA ILE A 408 -22.35 21.60 19.97
C ILE A 408 -22.68 22.47 21.20
N SER A 409 -22.56 23.80 21.07
CA SER A 409 -22.85 24.73 22.15
C SER A 409 -24.36 25.01 22.34
N GLY A 410 -25.16 24.82 21.28
CA GLY A 410 -26.56 25.18 21.24
C GLY A 410 -26.81 26.68 20.98
N GLU A 411 -25.75 27.49 20.90
CA GLU A 411 -25.85 28.93 20.66
C GLU A 411 -26.41 29.24 19.27
N GLN A 412 -27.11 30.38 19.19
CA GLN A 412 -27.68 30.85 17.93
C GLN A 412 -27.35 32.34 17.75
N GLU A 413 -26.99 32.71 16.51
CA GLU A 413 -26.75 34.09 16.13
C GLU A 413 -27.38 34.43 14.78
N THR A 414 -27.91 35.63 14.70
CA THR A 414 -28.47 36.12 13.44
C THR A 414 -27.39 36.88 12.65
N VAL A 415 -27.22 36.56 11.39
CA VAL A 415 -26.19 37.11 10.53
C VAL A 415 -26.75 37.46 9.17
N SER A 416 -26.22 38.51 8.55
CA SER A 416 -26.61 38.88 7.18
C SER A 416 -26.27 37.74 6.20
N ILE A 417 -27.17 37.51 5.27
CA ILE A 417 -26.96 36.55 4.17
C ILE A 417 -25.67 36.88 3.40
N LEU A 418 -25.22 38.13 3.36
CA LEU A 418 -23.97 38.52 2.69
C LEU A 418 -22.75 37.97 3.45
N ASN A 419 -22.77 37.92 4.78
CA ASN A 419 -21.64 37.63 5.62
C ASN A 419 -21.63 36.17 6.20
N VAL A 420 -22.73 35.41 6.00
CA VAL A 420 -22.89 34.06 6.59
C VAL A 420 -21.75 33.10 6.20
N ALA A 421 -21.24 33.21 4.97
CA ALA A 421 -20.16 32.35 4.50
C ALA A 421 -18.82 32.68 5.22
N GLU A 422 -18.53 33.96 5.42
CA GLU A 422 -17.32 34.39 6.12
C GLU A 422 -17.35 33.99 7.59
N LEU A 423 -18.48 34.23 8.27
CA LEU A 423 -18.69 33.80 9.65
C LEU A 423 -18.48 32.28 9.83
N LEU A 424 -19.09 31.48 8.94
CA LEU A 424 -18.99 30.03 9.02
C LEU A 424 -17.57 29.54 8.75
N LYS A 425 -16.82 30.14 7.80
CA LYS A 425 -15.40 29.81 7.58
C LYS A 425 -14.58 30.04 8.84
N GLN A 426 -14.69 31.21 9.46
CA GLN A 426 -13.99 31.51 10.70
C GLN A 426 -14.30 30.51 11.82
N LYS A 427 -15.59 30.14 11.98
CA LYS A 427 -16.00 29.17 12.98
C LYS A 427 -15.52 27.73 12.69
N ILE A 428 -15.40 27.34 11.43
CA ILE A 428 -14.95 26.02 10.99
C ILE A 428 -13.42 25.92 11.13
N GLU A 429 -12.68 26.98 10.81
CA GLU A 429 -11.21 27.01 10.90
C GLU A 429 -10.72 27.07 12.36
N THR A 430 -11.54 27.55 13.29
CA THR A 430 -11.20 27.69 14.70
C THR A 430 -11.46 26.40 15.52
N LYS A 431 -12.14 25.42 14.92
CA LYS A 431 -12.43 24.08 15.50
C LYS A 431 -11.55 22.99 14.87
#